data_8dafb335e94a7c10905a8460821ebea7
#
_entry.id   8dafb335e94a7c10905a8460821ebea7
#
_cell.length_a   1.000
_cell.length_b   1.000
_cell.length_c   1.000
_cell.angle_alpha   90.00
_cell.angle_beta   90.00
_cell.angle_gamma   90.00
#
_symmetry.space_group_name_H-M   'P 1'
#
loop_
_entity.id
_entity.type
_entity.pdbx_description
1 polymer ?
#
loop_
_entity_poly.entity_id
_entity_poly.type
_entity_poly.pdbx_seq_one_letter_code
_entity_poly.pdbx_strand_id
1 'polypeptide(L)'
;MLTIKDKKYKNIVKNILRDNNFKKTYNIEHHGISRMEHSLRVSYYSYKIAKKLGFDYKAVARGGLLHDFYLEGDERNKIKKFTDTFVHPKKALTTSKEYFDLSQLEENIIVSHMFPIYLSLPKYKESVLVNLVDKVIGGYEMMRKVRCKTVYMLNYILLLLVVFITTN
;
A
#
# COMPACT_ATOMS: atom_id res chain seq x y z
N MET A 1 10.76 8.24 3.12
CA MET A 1 9.85 8.53 1.99
C MET A 1 10.55 8.21 0.67
N LEU A 2 9.87 7.57 -0.28
CA LEU A 2 10.44 7.22 -1.59
C LEU A 2 10.67 8.49 -2.43
N THR A 3 11.92 8.74 -2.82
CA THR A 3 12.25 9.88 -3.70
C THR A 3 12.10 9.48 -5.17
N ILE A 4 10.97 9.85 -5.78
CA ILE A 4 10.68 9.54 -7.18
C ILE A 4 11.17 10.69 -8.06
N LYS A 5 12.15 10.41 -8.97
CA LYS A 5 12.70 11.39 -9.93
C LYS A 5 12.02 11.32 -11.31
N ASP A 6 11.24 10.26 -11.61
CA ASP A 6 10.61 10.04 -12.91
C ASP A 6 9.49 11.09 -13.16
N LYS A 7 9.77 12.05 -14.06
CA LYS A 7 8.83 13.11 -14.42
C LYS A 7 7.57 12.57 -15.10
N LYS A 8 7.70 11.50 -15.91
CA LYS A 8 6.56 10.90 -16.63
C LYS A 8 5.58 10.27 -15.64
N TYR A 9 6.09 9.49 -14.67
CA TYR A 9 5.28 8.93 -13.61
C TYR A 9 4.56 10.03 -12.81
N LYS A 10 5.30 11.04 -12.35
CA LYS A 10 4.72 12.16 -11.60
C LYS A 10 3.57 12.83 -12.33
N ASN A 11 3.71 13.01 -13.64
CA ASN A 11 2.66 13.64 -14.45
C ASN A 11 1.39 12.77 -14.54
N ILE A 12 1.54 11.43 -14.64
CA ILE A 12 0.43 10.48 -14.67
C ILE A 12 -0.40 10.54 -13.39
N VAL A 13 0.26 10.57 -12.23
CA VAL A 13 -0.40 10.47 -10.92
C VAL A 13 -0.64 11.83 -10.25
N LYS A 14 -0.31 12.93 -10.93
CA LYS A 14 -0.34 14.30 -10.40
C LYS A 14 -1.69 14.69 -9.77
N ASN A 15 -2.78 14.39 -10.46
CA ASN A 15 -4.13 14.75 -10.01
C ASN A 15 -4.51 14.00 -8.73
N ILE A 16 -4.17 12.71 -8.65
CA ILE A 16 -4.41 11.90 -7.45
C ILE A 16 -3.60 12.43 -6.27
N LEU A 17 -2.30 12.69 -6.47
CA LEU A 17 -1.41 13.19 -5.41
C LEU A 17 -1.77 14.60 -4.91
N ARG A 18 -2.49 15.38 -5.71
CA ARG A 18 -2.97 16.73 -5.34
C ARG A 18 -4.30 16.71 -4.61
N ASP A 19 -5.06 15.64 -4.77
CA ASP A 19 -6.37 15.51 -4.13
C ASP A 19 -6.26 15.51 -2.60
N ASN A 20 -7.11 16.30 -1.95
CA ASN A 20 -7.06 16.47 -0.49
C ASN A 20 -7.57 15.22 0.25
N ASN A 21 -8.48 14.46 -0.32
CA ASN A 21 -8.98 13.23 0.28
C ASN A 21 -7.94 12.12 0.17
N PHE A 22 -7.27 12.01 -0.99
CA PHE A 22 -6.15 11.09 -1.12
C PHE A 22 -5.02 11.39 -0.12
N LYS A 23 -4.69 12.66 0.11
CA LYS A 23 -3.68 13.06 1.11
C LYS A 23 -4.01 12.64 2.53
N LYS A 24 -5.28 12.47 2.90
CA LYS A 24 -5.67 11.97 4.24
C LYS A 24 -5.13 10.57 4.52
N THR A 25 -4.84 9.77 3.48
CA THR A 25 -4.24 8.44 3.61
C THR A 25 -2.82 8.46 4.18
N TYR A 26 -2.16 9.63 4.19
CA TYR A 26 -0.88 9.82 4.85
C TYR A 26 -0.94 9.60 6.37
N ASN A 27 -2.07 9.95 7.00
CA ASN A 27 -2.27 9.81 8.45
C ASN A 27 -2.76 8.41 8.87
N ILE A 28 -2.98 7.51 7.92
CA ILE A 28 -3.47 6.15 8.18
C ILE A 28 -2.27 5.19 8.15
N GLU A 29 -2.01 4.51 9.28
CA GLU A 29 -0.92 3.52 9.36
C GLU A 29 -1.27 2.26 8.56
N HIS A 30 -0.30 1.78 7.77
CA HIS A 30 -0.37 0.53 7.03
C HIS A 30 1.00 -0.17 7.09
N HIS A 31 1.08 -1.38 7.64
CA HIS A 31 2.33 -2.16 7.78
C HIS A 31 3.55 -1.41 8.38
N GLY A 32 3.31 -0.39 9.20
CA GLY A 32 4.38 0.39 9.86
C GLY A 32 4.86 1.61 9.09
N ILE A 33 4.18 1.93 7.99
CA ILE A 33 4.32 3.17 7.22
C ILE A 33 2.94 3.76 6.98
N SER A 34 2.86 4.95 6.36
CA SER A 34 1.57 5.49 5.96
C SER A 34 1.00 4.73 4.76
N ARG A 35 -0.33 4.61 4.68
CA ARG A 35 -1.02 4.01 3.54
C ARG A 35 -0.65 4.70 2.22
N MET A 36 -0.53 6.02 2.23
CA MET A 36 -0.07 6.79 1.08
C MET A 36 1.34 6.37 0.62
N GLU A 37 2.28 6.15 1.55
CA GLU A 37 3.64 5.74 1.20
C GLU A 37 3.69 4.32 0.64
N HIS A 38 2.90 3.39 1.21
CA HIS A 38 2.72 2.05 0.66
C HIS A 38 2.16 2.11 -0.76
N SER A 39 1.05 2.81 -0.98
CA SER A 39 0.42 2.96 -2.29
C SER A 39 1.35 3.59 -3.33
N LEU A 40 2.17 4.58 -2.93
CA LEU A 40 3.19 5.17 -3.79
C LEU A 40 4.26 4.15 -4.21
N ARG A 41 4.70 3.27 -3.32
CA ARG A 41 5.67 2.22 -3.63
C ARG A 41 5.07 1.20 -4.60
N VAL A 42 3.90 0.67 -4.30
CA VAL A 42 3.19 -0.29 -5.16
C VAL A 42 2.99 0.30 -6.55
N SER A 43 2.44 1.50 -6.64
CA SER A 43 2.21 2.22 -7.89
C SER A 43 3.50 2.41 -8.71
N TYR A 44 4.55 2.93 -8.09
CA TYR A 44 5.78 3.26 -8.80
C TYR A 44 6.54 2.02 -9.29
N TYR A 45 6.67 0.99 -8.46
CA TYR A 45 7.34 -0.23 -8.87
C TYR A 45 6.54 -1.00 -9.93
N SER A 46 5.22 -1.09 -9.79
CA SER A 46 4.34 -1.67 -10.83
C SER A 46 4.43 -0.91 -12.14
N TYR A 47 4.41 0.44 -12.10
CA TYR A 47 4.63 1.29 -13.28
C TYR A 47 5.94 0.98 -13.98
N LYS A 48 7.04 0.86 -13.24
CA LYS A 48 8.36 0.56 -13.84
C LYS A 48 8.38 -0.79 -14.54
N ILE A 49 7.79 -1.80 -13.92
CA ILE A 49 7.71 -3.15 -14.49
C ILE A 49 6.79 -3.15 -15.71
N ALA A 50 5.57 -2.59 -15.58
CA ALA A 50 4.61 -2.47 -16.67
C ALA A 50 5.20 -1.78 -17.91
N LYS A 51 5.96 -0.70 -17.70
CA LYS A 51 6.64 0.02 -18.78
C LYS A 51 7.67 -0.84 -19.52
N LYS A 52 8.41 -1.70 -18.79
CA LYS A 52 9.37 -2.63 -19.41
C LYS A 52 8.68 -3.77 -20.17
N LEU A 53 7.52 -4.21 -19.68
CA LEU A 53 6.76 -5.32 -20.28
C LEU A 53 5.81 -4.88 -21.40
N GLY A 54 5.74 -3.57 -21.72
CA GLY A 54 4.81 -3.05 -22.73
C GLY A 54 3.33 -3.12 -22.32
N PHE A 55 3.04 -3.14 -21.01
CA PHE A 55 1.69 -3.09 -20.47
C PHE A 55 1.15 -1.64 -20.42
N ASP A 56 -0.14 -1.45 -20.11
CA ASP A 56 -0.65 -0.11 -19.85
C ASP A 56 -0.12 0.44 -18.51
N TYR A 57 1.10 0.97 -18.57
CA TYR A 57 1.78 1.54 -17.42
C TYR A 57 1.06 2.78 -16.83
N LYS A 58 0.17 3.44 -17.61
CA LYS A 58 -0.60 4.59 -17.09
C LYS A 58 -1.71 4.09 -16.17
N ALA A 59 -2.51 3.12 -16.62
CA ALA A 59 -3.53 2.48 -15.80
C ALA A 59 -2.92 1.80 -14.57
N VAL A 60 -1.78 1.10 -14.73
CA VAL A 60 -1.04 0.49 -13.62
C VAL A 60 -0.59 1.52 -12.58
N ALA A 61 -0.07 2.68 -13.02
CA ALA A 61 0.34 3.73 -12.09
C ALA A 61 -0.83 4.29 -11.29
N ARG A 62 -1.95 4.59 -11.95
CA ARG A 62 -3.14 5.15 -11.31
C ARG A 62 -3.88 4.13 -10.45
N GLY A 63 -4.17 2.95 -10.99
CA GLY A 63 -4.82 1.87 -10.25
C GLY A 63 -3.99 1.39 -9.07
N GLY A 64 -2.67 1.23 -9.25
CA GLY A 64 -1.75 0.88 -8.16
C GLY A 64 -1.63 1.97 -7.09
N LEU A 65 -1.84 3.25 -7.41
CA LEU A 65 -1.87 4.33 -6.42
C LEU A 65 -3.19 4.34 -5.62
N LEU A 66 -4.29 3.93 -6.25
CA LEU A 66 -5.63 3.95 -5.69
C LEU A 66 -6.06 2.61 -5.05
N HIS A 67 -5.25 1.54 -5.16
CA HIS A 67 -5.66 0.21 -4.72
C HIS A 67 -6.11 0.14 -3.25
N ASP A 68 -5.53 0.98 -2.40
CA ASP A 68 -5.81 1.10 -0.97
C ASP A 68 -6.43 2.46 -0.59
N PHE A 69 -7.00 3.18 -1.56
CA PHE A 69 -7.62 4.47 -1.29
C PHE A 69 -9.00 4.32 -0.66
N TYR A 70 -9.04 4.29 0.66
CA TYR A 70 -10.26 4.42 1.47
C TYR A 70 -9.94 5.17 2.78
N LEU A 71 -10.93 5.92 3.29
CA LEU A 71 -10.72 6.89 4.35
C LEU A 71 -11.13 6.38 5.75
N GLU A 72 -11.82 5.25 5.83
CA GLU A 72 -12.21 4.65 7.10
C GLU A 72 -11.10 3.80 7.68
N GLY A 73 -10.84 3.97 8.95
CA GLY A 73 -9.89 3.20 9.73
C GLY A 73 -10.06 3.53 11.21
N ASP A 74 -11.10 3.00 11.90
CA ASP A 74 -11.07 2.98 13.35
C ASP A 74 -10.22 1.82 13.83
N GLU A 75 -8.91 2.09 14.00
CA GLU A 75 -7.92 1.09 14.39
C GLU A 75 -8.11 0.52 15.80
N ARG A 76 -9.00 1.11 16.60
CA ARG A 76 -9.23 0.71 18.00
C ARG A 76 -9.99 -0.60 18.14
N ASN A 77 -10.75 -1.01 17.13
CA ASN A 77 -11.51 -2.26 17.17
C ASN A 77 -10.83 -3.36 16.34
N LYS A 78 -10.20 -4.34 17.02
CA LYS A 78 -9.48 -5.46 16.37
C LYS A 78 -10.37 -6.32 15.46
N ILE A 79 -11.65 -6.51 15.82
CA ILE A 79 -12.61 -7.28 15.02
C ILE A 79 -12.92 -6.53 13.72
N LYS A 80 -13.15 -5.22 13.79
CA LYS A 80 -13.37 -4.38 12.63
C LYS A 80 -12.15 -4.35 11.71
N LYS A 81 -10.95 -4.28 12.27
CA LYS A 81 -9.70 -4.36 11.50
C LYS A 81 -9.56 -5.69 10.74
N PHE A 82 -9.94 -6.81 11.35
CA PHE A 82 -9.91 -8.11 10.69
C PHE A 82 -10.92 -8.19 9.54
N THR A 83 -12.17 -7.76 9.77
CA THR A 83 -13.20 -7.73 8.71
C THR A 83 -12.88 -6.74 7.60
N ASP A 84 -12.25 -5.61 7.91
CA ASP A 84 -11.82 -4.61 6.93
C ASP A 84 -10.80 -5.18 5.95
N THR A 85 -9.93 -6.10 6.39
CA THR A 85 -8.97 -6.79 5.50
C THR A 85 -9.68 -7.51 4.35
N PHE A 86 -10.89 -8.03 4.56
CA PHE A 86 -11.64 -8.74 3.52
C PHE A 86 -12.49 -7.82 2.63
N VAL A 87 -12.84 -6.63 3.09
CA VAL A 87 -13.76 -5.74 2.35
C VAL A 87 -13.09 -4.48 1.80
N HIS A 88 -11.84 -4.18 2.21
CA HIS A 88 -11.18 -2.95 1.78
C HIS A 88 -11.01 -2.80 0.26
N PRO A 89 -10.82 -3.87 -0.58
CA PRO A 89 -10.73 -3.67 -2.00
C PRO A 89 -12.01 -3.06 -2.60
N LYS A 90 -13.18 -3.48 -2.09
CA LYS A 90 -14.46 -2.89 -2.49
C LYS A 90 -14.60 -1.44 -2.00
N LYS A 91 -14.20 -1.17 -0.76
CA LYS A 91 -14.18 0.20 -0.21
C LYS A 91 -13.26 1.11 -1.02
N ALA A 92 -12.05 0.64 -1.34
CA ALA A 92 -11.09 1.38 -2.15
C ALA A 92 -11.65 1.69 -3.55
N LEU A 93 -12.31 0.72 -4.20
CA LEU A 93 -12.95 0.94 -5.49
C LEU A 93 -14.08 1.97 -5.39
N THR A 94 -14.99 1.83 -4.41
CA THR A 94 -16.10 2.77 -4.21
C THR A 94 -15.59 4.19 -3.97
N THR A 95 -14.65 4.35 -3.03
CA THR A 95 -14.05 5.66 -2.75
C THR A 95 -13.32 6.23 -3.96
N SER A 96 -12.57 5.40 -4.70
CA SER A 96 -11.87 5.87 -5.90
C SER A 96 -12.81 6.36 -6.99
N LYS A 97 -13.96 5.71 -7.18
CA LYS A 97 -15.01 6.13 -8.16
C LYS A 97 -15.71 7.43 -7.77
N GLU A 98 -15.77 7.72 -6.48
CA GLU A 98 -16.37 8.97 -5.98
C GLU A 98 -15.51 10.20 -6.34
N TYR A 99 -14.17 10.04 -6.37
CA TYR A 99 -13.26 11.17 -6.54
C TYR A 99 -12.54 11.19 -7.89
N PHE A 100 -12.52 10.08 -8.63
CA PHE A 100 -11.74 9.95 -9.86
C PHE A 100 -12.49 9.16 -10.93
N ASP A 101 -12.37 9.63 -12.18
CA ASP A 101 -12.78 8.85 -13.34
C ASP A 101 -11.80 7.68 -13.53
N LEU A 102 -12.33 6.46 -13.55
CA LEU A 102 -11.58 5.22 -13.67
C LEU A 102 -11.95 4.47 -14.94
N SER A 103 -10.94 3.93 -15.62
CA SER A 103 -11.14 2.93 -16.66
C SER A 103 -11.50 1.57 -16.06
N GLN A 104 -12.12 0.67 -16.84
CA GLN A 104 -12.42 -0.71 -16.41
C GLN A 104 -11.16 -1.46 -15.95
N LEU A 105 -10.01 -1.19 -16.57
CA LEU A 105 -8.74 -1.76 -16.16
C LEU A 105 -8.30 -1.27 -14.77
N GLU A 106 -8.40 0.04 -14.51
CA GLU A 106 -8.08 0.62 -13.19
C GLU A 106 -9.03 0.09 -12.11
N GLU A 107 -10.33 -0.03 -12.40
CA GLU A 107 -11.29 -0.64 -11.48
C GLU A 107 -10.92 -2.08 -11.14
N ASN A 108 -10.55 -2.89 -12.15
CA ASN A 108 -10.16 -4.28 -11.91
C ASN A 108 -8.85 -4.36 -11.12
N ILE A 109 -7.86 -3.51 -11.39
CA ILE A 109 -6.63 -3.41 -10.59
C ILE A 109 -6.99 -3.18 -9.11
N ILE A 110 -7.83 -2.19 -8.83
CA ILE A 110 -8.20 -1.82 -7.46
C ILE A 110 -8.95 -2.96 -6.76
N VAL A 111 -9.97 -3.53 -7.39
CA VAL A 111 -10.82 -4.53 -6.71
C VAL A 111 -10.16 -5.90 -6.56
N SER A 112 -9.19 -6.25 -7.43
CA SER A 112 -8.57 -7.58 -7.43
C SER A 112 -7.19 -7.64 -6.79
N HIS A 113 -6.66 -6.52 -6.22
CA HIS A 113 -5.31 -6.51 -5.66
C HIS A 113 -5.14 -7.52 -4.50
N MET A 114 -6.20 -7.84 -3.76
CA MET A 114 -6.18 -8.80 -2.65
C MET A 114 -6.51 -10.24 -3.05
N PHE A 115 -6.62 -10.57 -4.34
CA PHE A 115 -6.83 -11.96 -4.74
C PHE A 115 -5.64 -12.85 -4.28
N PRO A 116 -5.87 -14.08 -3.75
CA PRO A 116 -7.14 -14.80 -3.59
C PRO A 116 -7.90 -14.53 -2.27
N ILE A 117 -7.38 -13.70 -1.35
CA ILE A 117 -8.02 -13.42 -0.05
C ILE A 117 -9.39 -12.78 -0.26
N TYR A 118 -9.49 -11.83 -1.18
CA TYR A 118 -10.75 -11.29 -1.67
C TYR A 118 -11.04 -11.91 -3.03
N LEU A 119 -12.21 -12.56 -3.19
CA LEU A 119 -12.57 -13.35 -4.36
C LEU A 119 -12.98 -12.50 -5.58
N SER A 120 -12.16 -11.52 -5.93
CA SER A 120 -12.26 -10.77 -7.18
C SER A 120 -11.09 -11.13 -8.07
N LEU A 121 -11.35 -11.82 -9.18
CA LEU A 121 -10.32 -12.29 -10.10
C LEU A 121 -9.65 -11.13 -10.82
N PRO A 122 -8.30 -11.10 -10.90
CA PRO A 122 -7.58 -10.20 -11.79
C PRO A 122 -7.82 -10.63 -13.25
N LYS A 123 -8.58 -9.80 -14.00
CA LYS A 123 -8.97 -10.08 -15.37
C LYS A 123 -7.91 -9.67 -16.40
N TYR A 124 -6.95 -8.83 -15.99
CA TYR A 124 -5.92 -8.26 -16.84
C TYR A 124 -4.54 -8.60 -16.29
N LYS A 125 -3.55 -8.73 -17.19
CA LYS A 125 -2.14 -8.92 -16.82
C LYS A 125 -1.61 -7.80 -15.92
N GLU A 126 -2.09 -6.58 -16.13
CA GLU A 126 -1.82 -5.40 -15.31
C GLU A 126 -2.33 -5.58 -13.87
N SER A 127 -3.52 -6.15 -13.71
CA SER A 127 -4.11 -6.44 -12.40
C SER A 127 -3.32 -7.53 -11.66
N VAL A 128 -2.89 -8.58 -12.38
CA VAL A 128 -1.99 -9.60 -11.83
C VAL A 128 -0.68 -8.98 -11.36
N LEU A 129 -0.09 -8.09 -12.19
CA LEU A 129 1.16 -7.42 -11.86
C LEU A 129 1.03 -6.61 -10.56
N VAL A 130 0.00 -5.76 -10.45
CA VAL A 130 -0.18 -4.92 -9.24
C VAL A 130 -0.43 -5.78 -8.00
N ASN A 131 -1.25 -6.84 -8.12
CA ASN A 131 -1.50 -7.80 -7.04
C ASN A 131 -0.19 -8.45 -6.53
N LEU A 132 0.71 -8.87 -7.43
CA LEU A 132 1.99 -9.47 -7.05
C LEU A 132 2.93 -8.46 -6.41
N VAL A 133 3.06 -7.26 -7.00
CA VAL A 133 3.93 -6.20 -6.47
C VAL A 133 3.46 -5.74 -5.10
N ASP A 134 2.16 -5.60 -4.88
CA ASP A 134 1.56 -5.27 -3.59
C ASP A 134 1.96 -6.29 -2.51
N LYS A 135 1.80 -7.58 -2.77
CA LYS A 135 2.20 -8.65 -1.84
C LYS A 135 3.68 -8.65 -1.50
N VAL A 136 4.53 -8.43 -2.50
CA VAL A 136 5.99 -8.37 -2.29
C VAL A 136 6.36 -7.15 -1.43
N ILE A 137 5.79 -5.99 -1.72
CA ILE A 137 6.06 -4.76 -0.97
C ILE A 137 5.49 -4.86 0.45
N GLY A 138 4.23 -5.28 0.61
CA GLY A 138 3.60 -5.47 1.92
C GLY A 138 4.36 -6.47 2.79
N GLY A 139 4.79 -7.59 2.21
CA GLY A 139 5.63 -8.59 2.89
C GLY A 139 6.97 -8.02 3.35
N TYR A 140 7.65 -7.26 2.50
CA TYR A 140 8.89 -6.57 2.84
C TYR A 140 8.71 -5.55 3.98
N GLU A 141 7.64 -4.74 3.90
CA GLU A 141 7.33 -3.73 4.92
C GLU A 141 7.01 -4.37 6.27
N MET A 142 6.26 -5.48 6.27
CA MET A 142 5.96 -6.25 7.48
C MET A 142 7.23 -6.86 8.09
N MET A 143 8.11 -7.48 7.28
CA MET A 143 9.38 -8.01 7.76
C MET A 143 10.26 -6.90 8.36
N ARG A 144 10.31 -5.74 7.74
CA ARG A 144 11.05 -4.58 8.27
C ARG A 144 10.49 -4.13 9.62
N LYS A 145 9.16 -4.07 9.78
CA LYS A 145 8.49 -3.73 11.05
C LYS A 145 8.88 -4.73 12.15
N VAL A 146 8.83 -6.03 11.84
CA VAL A 146 9.22 -7.10 12.79
C VAL A 146 10.69 -6.98 13.17
N ARG A 147 11.59 -6.85 12.19
CA ARG A 147 13.03 -6.69 12.44
C ARG A 147 13.34 -5.49 13.34
N CYS A 148 12.74 -4.33 13.07
CA CYS A 148 12.92 -3.16 13.93
C CYS A 148 12.46 -3.46 15.38
N LYS A 149 11.30 -4.07 15.55
CA LYS A 149 10.77 -4.43 16.87
C LYS A 149 11.71 -5.35 17.63
N THR A 150 12.24 -6.37 16.93
CA THR A 150 13.22 -7.34 17.53
C THR A 150 14.50 -6.64 17.96
N VAL A 151 15.05 -5.76 17.12
CA VAL A 151 16.27 -4.99 17.46
C VAL A 151 16.03 -4.09 18.67
N TYR A 152 14.91 -3.38 18.75
CA TYR A 152 14.59 -2.58 19.95
C TYR A 152 14.46 -3.41 21.20
N MET A 153 13.82 -4.57 21.12
CA MET A 153 13.68 -5.49 22.26
C MET A 153 15.03 -6.02 22.73
N LEU A 154 15.91 -6.42 21.80
CA LEU A 154 17.27 -6.87 22.14
C LEU A 154 18.11 -5.78 22.80
N ASN A 155 18.05 -4.54 22.28
CA ASN A 155 18.74 -3.40 22.88
C ASN A 155 18.21 -3.09 24.28
N TYR A 156 16.89 -3.19 24.49
CA TYR A 156 16.29 -3.00 25.82
C TYR A 156 16.75 -4.07 26.81
N ILE A 157 16.78 -5.36 26.42
CA ILE A 157 17.29 -6.46 27.26
C ILE A 157 18.76 -6.22 27.57
N LEU A 158 19.58 -5.84 26.60
CA LEU A 158 20.99 -5.53 26.80
C LEU A 158 21.18 -4.40 27.80
N LEU A 159 20.40 -3.32 27.70
CA LEU A 159 20.41 -2.21 28.66
C LEU A 159 20.09 -2.68 30.08
N LEU A 160 19.03 -3.49 30.23
CA LEU A 160 18.67 -4.05 31.55
C LEU A 160 19.79 -4.90 32.14
N LEU A 161 20.48 -5.73 31.32
CA LEU A 161 21.64 -6.53 31.78
C LEU A 161 22.80 -5.65 32.22
N VAL A 162 23.12 -4.58 31.46
CA VAL A 162 24.18 -3.62 31.86
C VAL A 162 23.84 -2.96 33.19
N VAL A 163 22.61 -2.44 33.34
CA VAL A 163 22.17 -1.85 34.61
C VAL A 163 22.27 -2.85 35.76
N PHE A 164 21.80 -4.09 35.58
CA PHE A 164 21.89 -5.12 36.59
C PHE A 164 23.33 -5.44 37.03
N ILE A 165 24.29 -5.53 36.08
CA ILE A 165 25.70 -5.79 36.36
C ILE A 165 26.35 -4.57 37.05
N THR A 166 25.95 -3.34 36.77
CA THR A 166 26.56 -2.14 37.35
C THR A 166 25.97 -1.77 38.71
N THR A 167 24.83 -2.32 39.10
CA THR A 167 24.17 -2.06 40.40
C THR A 167 24.39 -3.15 41.44
N ASN A 168 25.01 -4.28 41.06
CA ASN A 168 25.48 -5.32 41.95
C ASN A 168 27.02 -5.39 42.00
#